data_0aab7ef87d2fd666371ed5810714e0ce
#
_entry.id   0aab7ef87d2fd666371ed5810714e0ce
#
_cell.length_a   1.000
_cell.length_b   1.000
_cell.length_c   1.000
_cell.angle_alpha   90.00
_cell.angle_beta   90.00
_cell.angle_gamma   90.00
#
_symmetry.space_group_name_H-M   'P 1'
#
loop_
_entity.id
_entity.type
_entity.pdbx_description
1 polymer ?
#
loop_
_entity_poly.entity_id
_entity_poly.type
_entity_poly.pdbx_seq_one_letter_code
_entity_poly.pdbx_strand_id
1 'polypeptide(L)'
;PSKGLWTEAIIMSAPRFLGNNENAFTKLVITHRQYFTLMKERLTFVYRLGFQSTIDGNAPFYFQPLIISSYSPSTINEGLGGAKSLRGIMRNRLVGDGFLYGNYEFRYKIMKFIVARQNVYIALNPFIDAGLITKKIEGWGNMTGTALDEYYTSEKENMHCSLGCGLHIA
;
A
#
# COMPACT_ATOMS: atom_id res chain seq x y z
N PRO A 1 -12.33 -11.32 9.60
CA PRO A 1 -11.90 -12.72 9.43
C PRO A 1 -10.72 -13.00 10.35
N SER A 2 -10.67 -14.19 10.91
CA SER A 2 -9.59 -14.66 11.79
C SER A 2 -8.61 -15.60 11.08
N LYS A 3 -9.02 -16.16 9.93
CA LYS A 3 -8.21 -17.03 9.07
C LYS A 3 -8.60 -16.81 7.62
N GLY A 4 -7.62 -16.80 6.74
CA GLY A 4 -7.83 -16.68 5.31
C GLY A 4 -6.58 -16.19 4.60
N LEU A 5 -6.57 -16.37 3.28
CA LEU A 5 -5.52 -15.92 2.37
C LEU A 5 -6.20 -15.28 1.17
N TRP A 6 -5.64 -14.18 0.69
CA TRP A 6 -6.05 -13.54 -0.54
C TRP A 6 -4.84 -12.99 -1.28
N THR A 7 -4.68 -13.40 -2.51
CA THR A 7 -3.62 -12.94 -3.40
C THR A 7 -4.23 -12.40 -4.67
N GLU A 8 -3.81 -11.25 -5.07
CA GLU A 8 -4.23 -10.57 -6.30
C GLU A 8 -3.00 -10.23 -7.13
N ALA A 9 -3.09 -10.50 -8.42
CA ALA A 9 -2.15 -10.04 -9.42
C ALA A 9 -2.93 -9.32 -10.52
N ILE A 10 -2.59 -8.06 -10.79
CA ILE A 10 -3.20 -7.23 -11.83
C ILE A 10 -2.10 -6.84 -12.82
N ILE A 11 -2.36 -7.07 -14.08
CA ILE A 11 -1.55 -6.57 -15.19
C ILE A 11 -2.39 -5.54 -15.92
N MET A 12 -1.88 -4.31 -15.99
CA MET A 12 -2.49 -3.23 -16.75
C MET A 12 -1.56 -2.87 -17.90
N SER A 13 -2.09 -2.87 -19.12
CA SER A 13 -1.29 -2.56 -20.29
C SER A 13 -2.05 -1.64 -21.23
N ALA A 14 -1.33 -0.62 -21.72
CA ALA A 14 -1.73 0.24 -22.82
C ALA A 14 -0.72 0.01 -23.96
N PRO A 15 -0.94 -0.99 -24.81
CA PRO A 15 0.05 -1.40 -25.82
C PRO A 15 0.06 -0.44 -27.01
N ARG A 16 1.21 -0.37 -27.69
CA ARG A 16 1.45 0.49 -28.87
C ARG A 16 0.51 0.20 -30.03
N PHE A 17 0.16 -1.07 -30.24
CA PHE A 17 -0.68 -1.47 -31.37
C PHE A 17 -2.13 -0.94 -31.33
N LEU A 18 -2.57 -0.42 -30.17
CA LEU A 18 -3.86 0.27 -30.03
C LEU A 18 -3.78 1.79 -30.31
N GLY A 19 -2.72 2.27 -30.97
CA GLY A 19 -2.53 3.68 -31.29
C GLY A 19 -1.86 4.51 -30.20
N ASN A 20 -1.37 3.87 -29.14
CA ASN A 20 -0.79 4.55 -27.99
C ASN A 20 0.76 4.58 -28.10
N ASN A 21 1.26 5.27 -29.14
CA ASN A 21 2.68 5.25 -29.46
C ASN A 21 3.57 5.96 -28.43
N GLU A 22 3.08 7.02 -27.81
CA GLU A 22 3.87 7.87 -26.90
C GLU A 22 3.81 7.42 -25.46
N ASN A 23 2.69 6.84 -25.02
CA ASN A 23 2.43 6.47 -23.64
C ASN A 23 2.12 4.97 -23.49
N ALA A 24 2.79 4.14 -24.28
CA ALA A 24 2.64 2.70 -24.13
C ALA A 24 3.34 2.25 -22.83
N PHE A 25 2.64 1.47 -22.02
CA PHE A 25 3.18 0.93 -20.78
C PHE A 25 2.53 -0.38 -20.38
N THR A 26 3.22 -1.13 -19.53
CA THR A 26 2.67 -2.28 -18.82
C THR A 26 3.03 -2.17 -17.35
N LYS A 27 2.04 -2.18 -16.48
CA LYS A 27 2.18 -2.09 -15.03
C LYS A 27 1.75 -3.39 -14.35
N LEU A 28 2.58 -3.89 -13.45
CA LEU A 28 2.32 -5.06 -12.63
C LEU A 28 2.00 -4.62 -11.21
N VAL A 29 0.92 -5.18 -10.67
CA VAL A 29 0.50 -4.97 -9.28
C VAL A 29 0.29 -6.34 -8.64
N ILE A 30 0.93 -6.59 -7.51
CA ILE A 30 0.75 -7.81 -6.72
C ILE A 30 0.41 -7.41 -5.30
N THR A 31 -0.69 -7.94 -4.78
CA THR A 31 -1.07 -7.77 -3.39
C THR A 31 -1.37 -9.12 -2.76
N HIS A 32 -0.74 -9.39 -1.62
CA HIS A 32 -0.94 -10.60 -0.85
C HIS A 32 -1.36 -10.25 0.57
N ARG A 33 -2.42 -10.90 1.07
CA ARG A 33 -2.93 -10.74 2.44
C ARG A 33 -3.14 -12.10 3.05
N GLN A 34 -2.72 -12.26 4.30
CA GLN A 34 -2.94 -13.48 5.03
C GLN A 34 -3.30 -13.22 6.49
N TYR A 35 -4.16 -14.06 7.00
CA TYR A 35 -4.68 -14.03 8.36
C TYR A 35 -4.36 -15.35 9.04
N PHE A 36 -3.69 -15.29 10.18
CA PHE A 36 -3.37 -16.46 11.01
C PHE A 36 -4.03 -16.33 12.36
N THR A 37 -4.83 -17.31 12.71
CA THR A 37 -5.36 -17.42 14.07
C THR A 37 -4.27 -18.04 14.96
N LEU A 38 -3.65 -17.24 15.81
CA LEU A 38 -2.65 -17.70 16.78
C LEU A 38 -3.31 -18.27 18.05
N MET A 39 -4.35 -17.57 18.53
CA MET A 39 -5.18 -18.05 19.64
C MET A 39 -6.64 -17.97 19.22
N LYS A 40 -7.36 -19.08 19.30
CA LYS A 40 -8.77 -19.16 18.91
C LYS A 40 -9.57 -18.06 19.60
N GLU A 41 -10.32 -17.29 18.79
CA GLU A 41 -11.19 -16.16 19.19
C GLU A 41 -10.49 -14.95 19.83
N ARG A 42 -9.20 -15.02 20.16
CA ARG A 42 -8.49 -13.96 20.90
C ARG A 42 -7.41 -13.25 20.09
N LEU A 43 -6.48 -14.01 19.49
CA LEU A 43 -5.32 -13.42 18.83
C LEU A 43 -5.24 -13.85 17.38
N THR A 44 -5.19 -12.87 16.51
CA THR A 44 -4.99 -13.05 15.06
C THR A 44 -3.81 -12.21 14.61
N PHE A 45 -2.89 -12.83 13.88
CA PHE A 45 -1.84 -12.13 13.15
C PHE A 45 -2.30 -11.92 11.72
N VAL A 46 -2.11 -10.71 11.21
CA VAL A 46 -2.47 -10.31 9.86
C VAL A 46 -1.29 -9.63 9.21
N TYR A 47 -0.99 -9.99 7.98
CA TYR A 47 -0.06 -9.20 7.18
C TYR A 47 -0.58 -8.96 5.76
N ARG A 48 -0.10 -7.87 5.18
CA ARG A 48 -0.31 -7.51 3.78
C ARG A 48 1.04 -7.13 3.19
N LEU A 49 1.35 -7.68 2.01
CA LEU A 49 2.48 -7.29 1.19
C LEU A 49 1.94 -6.76 -0.12
N GLY A 50 2.46 -5.63 -0.58
CA GLY A 50 2.09 -5.04 -1.86
C GLY A 50 3.33 -4.66 -2.65
N PHE A 51 3.33 -5.04 -3.91
CA PHE A 51 4.32 -4.65 -4.91
C PHE A 51 3.61 -4.08 -6.12
N GLN A 52 4.14 -3.00 -6.65
CA GLN A 52 3.64 -2.39 -7.87
C GLN A 52 4.80 -1.73 -8.60
N SER A 53 4.87 -1.88 -9.92
CA SER A 53 5.84 -1.19 -10.76
C SER A 53 5.43 -1.22 -12.24
N THR A 54 5.78 -0.18 -12.98
CA THR A 54 5.78 -0.22 -14.44
C THR A 54 6.98 -1.05 -14.89
N ILE A 55 6.70 -2.17 -15.57
CA ILE A 55 7.68 -3.16 -16.02
C ILE A 55 8.12 -2.95 -17.48
N ASP A 56 7.30 -2.28 -18.29
CA ASP A 56 7.61 -1.96 -19.68
C ASP A 56 7.00 -0.61 -20.05
N GLY A 57 7.73 0.19 -20.83
CA GLY A 57 7.33 1.50 -21.30
C GLY A 57 7.26 2.56 -20.22
N ASN A 58 6.60 3.68 -20.53
CA ASN A 58 6.45 4.84 -19.66
C ASN A 58 4.97 5.15 -19.44
N ALA A 59 4.47 4.86 -18.24
CA ALA A 59 3.13 5.27 -17.86
C ALA A 59 3.04 6.82 -17.78
N PRO A 60 1.91 7.42 -18.14
CA PRO A 60 1.70 8.86 -17.97
C PRO A 60 1.98 9.28 -16.52
N PHE A 61 2.55 10.47 -16.33
CA PHE A 61 3.00 10.95 -15.00
C PHE A 61 1.90 10.94 -13.94
N TYR A 62 0.66 11.24 -14.33
CA TYR A 62 -0.49 11.22 -13.42
C TYR A 62 -0.96 9.80 -13.06
N PHE A 63 -0.52 8.78 -13.81
CA PHE A 63 -0.87 7.39 -13.58
C PHE A 63 0.21 6.65 -12.76
N GLN A 64 1.47 7.08 -12.87
CA GLN A 64 2.60 6.44 -12.20
C GLN A 64 2.40 6.32 -10.69
N PRO A 65 2.02 7.39 -9.95
CA PRO A 65 1.92 7.36 -8.49
C PRO A 65 0.68 6.63 -7.97
N LEU A 66 -0.27 6.25 -8.84
CA LEU A 66 -1.51 5.64 -8.40
C LEU A 66 -1.30 4.26 -7.80
N ILE A 67 -1.75 4.05 -6.57
CA ILE A 67 -1.80 2.73 -5.95
C ILE A 67 -3.09 2.02 -6.37
N ILE A 68 -2.91 0.93 -7.10
CA ILE A 68 -4.00 0.16 -7.70
C ILE A 68 -4.36 -0.99 -6.78
N SER A 69 -5.64 -1.20 -6.56
CA SER A 69 -6.17 -2.33 -5.81
C SER A 69 -7.63 -2.54 -6.19
N SER A 70 -8.02 -3.77 -6.45
CA SER A 70 -9.42 -4.13 -6.68
C SER A 70 -10.28 -4.05 -5.43
N TYR A 71 -9.65 -4.18 -4.25
CA TYR A 71 -10.35 -4.15 -2.96
C TYR A 71 -10.96 -2.79 -2.61
N SER A 72 -10.44 -1.70 -3.15
CA SER A 72 -10.96 -0.35 -2.89
C SER A 72 -10.90 0.51 -4.14
N PRO A 73 -11.72 0.21 -5.15
CA PRO A 73 -11.69 0.91 -6.43
C PRO A 73 -12.06 2.38 -6.32
N SER A 74 -12.73 2.79 -5.26
CA SER A 74 -13.20 4.18 -5.07
C SER A 74 -12.17 5.11 -4.43
N THR A 75 -11.01 4.62 -4.04
CA THR A 75 -9.99 5.43 -3.37
C THR A 75 -8.64 5.25 -4.06
N ILE A 76 -8.39 6.10 -5.02
CA ILE A 76 -7.09 6.25 -5.65
C ILE A 76 -6.20 6.99 -4.65
N ASN A 77 -5.14 6.34 -4.19
CA ASN A 77 -4.06 6.99 -3.44
C ASN A 77 -2.93 7.32 -4.42
N GLU A 78 -2.46 8.53 -4.36
CA GLU A 78 -1.32 9.00 -5.15
C GLU A 78 -0.04 8.85 -4.34
N GLY A 79 0.44 7.62 -4.19
CA GLY A 79 1.62 7.31 -3.40
C GLY A 79 1.33 6.62 -2.07
N LEU A 80 2.41 6.17 -1.40
CA LEU A 80 2.33 5.55 -0.10
C LEU A 80 2.23 6.61 1.01
N GLY A 81 1.48 6.27 2.04
CA GLY A 81 1.20 7.09 3.21
C GLY A 81 -0.29 7.15 3.51
N GLY A 82 -0.62 7.48 4.76
CA GLY A 82 -1.98 7.53 5.26
C GLY A 82 -2.55 6.18 5.72
N ALA A 83 -3.78 6.21 6.19
CA ALA A 83 -4.41 5.09 6.90
C ALA A 83 -4.55 3.79 6.09
N LYS A 84 -4.50 3.85 4.77
CA LYS A 84 -4.73 2.69 3.89
C LYS A 84 -3.47 2.00 3.38
N SER A 85 -2.34 2.70 3.35
CA SER A 85 -1.07 2.15 2.86
C SER A 85 -0.01 2.07 3.95
N LEU A 86 0.47 3.19 4.49
CA LEU A 86 1.45 3.27 5.57
C LEU A 86 0.91 4.19 6.66
N ARG A 87 0.40 3.61 7.74
CA ARG A 87 -0.11 4.37 8.89
C ARG A 87 1.05 5.10 9.58
N GLY A 88 0.79 6.28 10.12
CA GLY A 88 1.82 7.11 10.77
C GLY A 88 2.71 7.92 9.81
N ILE A 89 2.60 7.69 8.50
CA ILE A 89 3.25 8.48 7.46
C ILE A 89 2.18 9.35 6.79
N MET A 90 2.51 10.60 6.49
CA MET A 90 1.58 11.52 5.85
C MET A 90 1.07 10.94 4.52
N ARG A 91 -0.20 11.17 4.24
CA ARG A 91 -0.81 10.75 2.97
C ARG A 91 -0.02 11.29 1.77
N ASN A 92 0.21 10.45 0.77
CA ASN A 92 0.93 10.78 -0.46
C ASN A 92 2.37 11.29 -0.21
N ARG A 93 3.01 10.88 0.90
CA ARG A 93 4.38 11.32 1.22
C ARG A 93 5.43 10.65 0.33
N LEU A 94 5.23 9.37 0.02
CA LEU A 94 6.14 8.59 -0.82
C LEU A 94 5.52 8.44 -2.20
N VAL A 95 6.04 9.18 -3.18
CA VAL A 95 5.51 9.24 -4.54
C VAL A 95 6.53 8.63 -5.50
N GLY A 96 6.10 7.68 -6.32
CA GLY A 96 6.95 6.97 -7.27
C GLY A 96 6.12 6.22 -8.30
N ASP A 97 6.76 5.58 -9.26
CA ASP A 97 6.13 4.66 -10.21
C ASP A 97 6.08 3.22 -9.67
N GLY A 98 7.09 2.85 -8.89
CA GLY A 98 7.18 1.54 -8.26
C GLY A 98 7.18 1.63 -6.73
N PHE A 99 6.48 0.69 -6.10
CA PHE A 99 6.35 0.61 -4.64
C PHE A 99 6.49 -0.82 -4.15
N LEU A 100 7.13 -0.97 -3.00
CA LEU A 100 7.08 -2.17 -2.18
C LEU A 100 6.67 -1.77 -0.77
N TYR A 101 5.63 -2.40 -0.23
CA TYR A 101 5.17 -2.09 1.12
C TYR A 101 4.62 -3.32 1.83
N GLY A 102 4.69 -3.28 3.15
CA GLY A 102 4.18 -4.31 4.03
C GLY A 102 3.48 -3.71 5.24
N ASN A 103 2.40 -4.34 5.65
CA ASN A 103 1.69 -4.02 6.88
C ASN A 103 1.57 -5.29 7.71
N TYR A 104 1.94 -5.21 8.96
CA TYR A 104 1.91 -6.32 9.91
C TYR A 104 1.11 -5.87 11.12
N GLU A 105 0.14 -6.66 11.56
CA GLU A 105 -0.77 -6.30 12.63
C GLU A 105 -1.13 -7.51 13.49
N PHE A 106 -1.02 -7.35 14.79
CA PHE A 106 -1.60 -8.27 15.75
C PHE A 106 -2.94 -7.74 16.23
N ARG A 107 -3.98 -8.55 16.18
CA ARG A 107 -5.33 -8.23 16.65
C ARG A 107 -5.62 -9.05 17.88
N TYR A 108 -5.57 -8.40 19.05
CA TYR A 108 -5.82 -9.05 20.33
C TYR A 108 -7.13 -8.58 20.94
N LYS A 109 -8.11 -9.47 21.05
CA LYS A 109 -9.37 -9.19 21.75
C LYS A 109 -9.16 -9.31 23.24
N ILE A 110 -9.19 -8.18 23.94
CA ILE A 110 -8.96 -8.08 25.39
C ILE A 110 -10.20 -8.55 26.13
N MET A 111 -11.38 -8.01 25.76
CA MET A 111 -12.64 -8.29 26.42
C MET A 111 -13.75 -8.50 25.39
N LYS A 112 -14.69 -9.37 25.74
CA LYS A 112 -15.92 -9.62 25.00
C LYS A 112 -17.08 -9.62 26.00
N PHE A 113 -18.10 -8.83 25.74
CA PHE A 113 -19.27 -8.69 26.58
C PHE A 113 -20.52 -8.49 25.73
N ILE A 114 -21.68 -8.68 26.33
CA ILE A 114 -22.98 -8.53 25.67
C ILE A 114 -23.66 -7.29 26.22
N VAL A 115 -23.98 -6.34 25.32
CA VAL A 115 -24.76 -5.12 25.64
C VAL A 115 -25.98 -5.09 24.74
N ALA A 116 -27.16 -4.91 25.31
CA ALA A 116 -28.43 -4.80 24.57
C ALA A 116 -28.63 -5.93 23.52
N ARG A 117 -28.26 -7.16 23.87
CA ARG A 117 -28.29 -8.38 22.99
C ARG A 117 -27.30 -8.34 21.82
N GLN A 118 -26.34 -7.42 21.82
CA GLN A 118 -25.27 -7.37 20.83
C GLN A 118 -23.94 -7.79 21.45
N ASN A 119 -23.15 -8.56 20.70
CA ASN A 119 -21.80 -8.92 21.11
C ASN A 119 -20.87 -7.74 20.87
N VAL A 120 -20.33 -7.16 21.92
CA VAL A 120 -19.35 -6.08 21.87
C VAL A 120 -17.99 -6.62 22.28
N TYR A 121 -16.94 -6.21 21.60
CA TYR A 121 -15.58 -6.56 22.02
C TYR A 121 -14.65 -5.35 21.95
N ILE A 122 -13.66 -5.37 22.82
CA ILE A 122 -12.55 -4.41 22.82
C ILE A 122 -11.30 -5.16 22.35
N ALA A 123 -10.64 -4.64 21.34
CA ALA A 123 -9.41 -5.23 20.83
C ALA A 123 -8.29 -4.18 20.75
N LEU A 124 -7.07 -4.64 20.99
CA LEU A 124 -5.83 -3.90 20.81
C LEU A 124 -5.14 -4.39 19.54
N ASN A 125 -4.72 -3.46 18.71
CA ASN A 125 -4.14 -3.76 17.42
C ASN A 125 -2.77 -3.07 17.25
N PRO A 126 -1.68 -3.58 17.87
CA PRO A 126 -0.34 -3.10 17.55
C PRO A 126 0.02 -3.46 16.10
N PHE A 127 0.70 -2.53 15.42
CA PHE A 127 1.08 -2.71 14.02
C PHE A 127 2.46 -2.13 13.72
N ILE A 128 3.06 -2.66 12.66
CA ILE A 128 4.25 -2.15 12.01
C ILE A 128 3.96 -2.07 10.53
N ASP A 129 4.18 -0.90 9.94
CA ASP A 129 4.07 -0.67 8.51
C ASP A 129 5.44 -0.27 7.98
N ALA A 130 5.81 -0.80 6.81
CA ALA A 130 7.05 -0.49 6.14
C ALA A 130 6.82 -0.33 4.63
N GLY A 131 7.53 0.60 4.00
CA GLY A 131 7.42 0.80 2.57
C GLY A 131 8.57 1.58 1.99
N LEU A 132 8.82 1.37 0.70
CA LEU A 132 9.85 2.04 -0.06
C LEU A 132 9.42 2.26 -1.51
N ILE A 133 10.02 3.23 -2.16
CA ILE A 133 9.90 3.46 -3.60
C ILE A 133 10.95 2.58 -4.30
N THR A 134 10.49 1.73 -5.21
CA THR A 134 11.36 0.85 -6.02
C THR A 134 11.70 1.46 -7.37
N LYS A 135 10.84 2.33 -7.88
CA LYS A 135 11.02 3.06 -9.13
C LYS A 135 10.53 4.50 -8.99
N LYS A 136 11.37 5.47 -9.31
CA LYS A 136 11.02 6.89 -9.30
C LYS A 136 10.07 7.23 -10.46
N ILE A 137 9.40 8.37 -10.38
CA ILE A 137 8.58 8.90 -11.48
C ILE A 137 9.51 9.33 -12.62
N GLU A 138 9.21 8.88 -13.82
CA GLU A 138 9.87 9.29 -15.05
C GLU A 138 9.00 10.27 -15.83
N GLY A 139 9.63 11.21 -16.55
CA GLY A 139 8.90 12.09 -17.48
C GLY A 139 8.31 13.35 -16.87
N TRP A 140 8.74 13.79 -15.70
CA TRP A 140 8.50 15.14 -15.22
C TRP A 140 9.36 16.11 -16.03
N GLY A 141 8.93 16.32 -17.27
CA GLY A 141 9.65 17.04 -18.31
C GLY A 141 10.37 18.28 -17.82
N ASN A 142 11.59 18.47 -18.31
CA ASN A 142 12.41 19.68 -18.22
C ASN A 142 12.56 20.39 -16.85
N MET A 143 12.24 19.76 -15.75
CA MET A 143 12.73 20.17 -14.44
C MET A 143 14.20 19.80 -14.37
N THR A 144 15.03 20.59 -15.05
CA THR A 144 16.48 20.54 -14.97
C THR A 144 16.90 21.26 -13.69
N GLY A 145 17.73 20.61 -12.90
CA GLY A 145 18.44 21.24 -11.81
C GLY A 145 17.86 21.01 -10.42
N THR A 146 18.35 21.72 -9.51
CA THR A 146 18.25 21.76 -8.06
C THR A 146 16.91 21.34 -7.42
N ALA A 147 15.78 21.57 -8.07
CA ALA A 147 14.45 21.25 -7.51
C ALA A 147 14.14 19.75 -7.51
N LEU A 148 14.60 18.99 -8.51
CA LEU A 148 14.46 17.53 -8.53
C LEU A 148 15.45 16.85 -7.59
N ASP A 149 16.67 17.37 -7.51
CA ASP A 149 17.70 16.87 -6.62
C ASP A 149 17.38 17.21 -5.15
N GLU A 150 16.67 18.28 -4.89
CA GLU A 150 16.23 18.66 -3.53
C GLU A 150 15.00 17.85 -3.08
N TYR A 151 14.13 17.44 -4.00
CA TYR A 151 12.97 16.60 -3.73
C TYR A 151 13.30 15.09 -3.72
N TYR A 152 14.19 14.68 -4.60
CA TYR A 152 14.75 13.35 -4.69
C TYR A 152 16.24 13.47 -4.48
N THR A 153 16.71 13.48 -3.25
CA THR A 153 18.12 13.27 -2.98
C THR A 153 18.60 12.09 -3.83
N SER A 154 19.72 12.25 -4.52
CA SER A 154 20.30 11.25 -5.44
C SER A 154 20.60 9.90 -4.76
N GLU A 155 20.52 9.86 -3.45
CA GLU A 155 20.58 8.67 -2.63
C GLU A 155 19.28 7.87 -2.76
N LYS A 156 19.40 6.55 -2.80
CA LYS A 156 18.26 5.62 -2.77
C LYS A 156 17.35 6.01 -1.62
N GLU A 157 16.09 6.28 -1.90
CA GLU A 157 15.13 6.54 -0.84
C GLU A 157 15.09 5.34 0.10
N ASN A 158 15.39 5.59 1.37
CA ASN A 158 15.47 4.56 2.40
C ASN A 158 14.07 4.00 2.69
N MET A 159 14.03 2.82 3.28
CA MET A 159 12.80 2.21 3.74
C MET A 159 12.17 3.06 4.85
N HIS A 160 10.93 3.47 4.66
CA HIS A 160 10.14 4.18 5.66
C HIS A 160 9.37 3.17 6.50
N CYS A 161 9.54 3.27 7.81
CA CYS A 161 8.87 2.41 8.78
C CYS A 161 8.04 3.23 9.77
N SER A 162 6.93 2.66 10.18
CA SER A 162 6.09 3.22 11.25
C SER A 162 5.62 2.12 12.20
N LEU A 163 5.47 2.49 13.46
CA LEU A 163 4.98 1.63 14.53
C LEU A 163 3.81 2.33 15.20
N GLY A 164 2.78 1.58 15.54
CA GLY A 164 1.64 2.14 16.25
C GLY A 164 0.76 1.10 16.90
N CYS A 165 -0.26 1.60 17.58
CA CYS A 165 -1.27 0.76 18.22
C CYS A 165 -2.65 1.40 18.06
N GLY A 166 -3.64 0.58 17.69
CA GLY A 166 -5.03 0.96 17.59
C GLY A 166 -5.88 0.30 18.68
N LEU A 167 -6.85 1.03 19.21
CA LEU A 167 -7.93 0.48 20.02
C LEU A 167 -9.16 0.33 19.12
N HIS A 168 -9.75 -0.86 19.11
CA HIS A 168 -10.93 -1.17 18.33
C HIS A 168 -12.07 -1.61 19.23
N ILE A 169 -13.22 -0.97 19.08
CA ILE A 169 -14.46 -1.29 19.78
C ILE A 169 -15.51 -1.62 18.70
N ALA A 170 -16.08 -2.79 18.74
CA ALA A 170 -17.09 -3.24 17.77
C ALA A 170 -18.13 -4.15 18.40
#